data_1b5158a44030505343efb63c707986d9
#
_entry.id   1b5158a44030505343efb63c707986d9
#
_cell.length_a   1.000
_cell.length_b   1.000
_cell.length_c   1.000
_cell.angle_alpha   90.00
_cell.angle_beta   90.00
_cell.angle_gamma   90.00
#
_symmetry.space_group_name_H-M   'P 1'
#
loop_
_entity.id
_entity.type
_entity.pdbx_description
1 polymer ?
#
loop_
_entity_poly.entity_id
_entity_poly.type
_entity_poly.pdbx_seq_one_letter_code
_entity_poly.pdbx_strand_id
1 'polypeptide(L)'
;MATTTVAAGVDLGGTKIQTVVLRDEKVVGSARVLTPQTGDPADVIDAIVGTIGTSLEVGALAEDDLGGIGIGTPGEIDARAGAVMQAANVPGFTDRVELGPRVSAVFDGVEVTVDNDVSVGVLGEHRRGAGRPFKNLLGVWVGTGVGGGLVLDGELHDGRGSAGEIGHMVAKSGGRRCSCGRRGCVEAYAGRASMERRARRLVERGRRTSLFRIMRKRGREHLSSGVYARALKRGDRMTHELIKDATWALGIGLASAQNLLDLEAIIVGGGLGDRLGQPFVDRIVEQTTPHLFVSDKPPVVLRTELGDLSGAVGAAVLAGG
;
A
#
# COMPACT_ATOMS: atom_id res chain seq x y z
N MET A 1 -16.35 -32.96 4.11
CA MET A 1 -15.01 -32.62 3.61
C MET A 1 -14.98 -31.11 3.46
N ALA A 2 -14.04 -30.43 4.09
CA ALA A 2 -13.89 -28.99 3.82
C ALA A 2 -13.50 -28.84 2.34
N THR A 3 -14.25 -28.06 1.59
CA THR A 3 -13.90 -27.72 0.21
C THR A 3 -12.62 -26.91 0.25
N THR A 4 -11.57 -27.44 -0.35
CA THR A 4 -10.29 -26.72 -0.56
C THR A 4 -10.59 -25.45 -1.34
N THR A 5 -10.39 -24.29 -0.72
CA THR A 5 -10.66 -23.02 -1.39
C THR A 5 -9.38 -22.57 -2.12
N VAL A 6 -9.50 -22.33 -3.40
CA VAL A 6 -8.42 -21.73 -4.21
C VAL A 6 -8.84 -20.32 -4.58
N ALA A 7 -8.06 -19.31 -4.22
CA ALA A 7 -8.33 -17.92 -4.55
C ALA A 7 -7.10 -17.25 -5.17
N ALA A 8 -7.30 -16.49 -6.22
CA ALA A 8 -6.28 -15.62 -6.78
C ALA A 8 -6.40 -14.20 -6.20
N GLY A 9 -5.29 -13.60 -5.87
CA GLY A 9 -5.25 -12.22 -5.41
C GLY A 9 -4.26 -11.39 -6.22
N VAL A 10 -4.70 -10.23 -6.65
CA VAL A 10 -3.96 -9.31 -7.52
C VAL A 10 -3.73 -7.98 -6.81
N ASP A 11 -2.49 -7.55 -6.74
CA ASP A 11 -2.09 -6.18 -6.36
C ASP A 11 -1.76 -5.40 -7.64
N LEU A 12 -2.72 -4.59 -8.10
CA LEU A 12 -2.59 -3.75 -9.29
C LEU A 12 -1.99 -2.39 -8.90
N GLY A 13 -0.71 -2.21 -9.15
CA GLY A 13 -0.06 -0.91 -9.00
C GLY A 13 0.27 -0.26 -10.35
N GLY A 14 0.57 1.04 -10.34
CA GLY A 14 0.93 1.77 -11.57
C GLY A 14 2.25 1.38 -12.22
N THR A 15 3.05 0.51 -11.59
CA THR A 15 4.37 0.09 -12.09
C THR A 15 4.50 -1.41 -12.24
N LYS A 16 3.81 -2.16 -11.41
CA LYS A 16 3.83 -3.63 -11.36
C LYS A 16 2.45 -4.16 -11.06
N ILE A 17 2.15 -5.33 -11.57
CA ILE A 17 1.04 -6.20 -11.17
C ILE A 17 1.67 -7.40 -10.47
N GLN A 18 1.27 -7.65 -9.23
CA GLN A 18 1.70 -8.80 -8.45
C GLN A 18 0.50 -9.70 -8.20
N THR A 19 0.62 -10.98 -8.52
CA THR A 19 -0.43 -11.98 -8.27
C THR A 19 0.09 -13.07 -7.36
N VAL A 20 -0.78 -13.57 -6.49
CA VAL A 20 -0.60 -14.81 -5.73
C VAL A 20 -1.83 -15.72 -5.91
N VAL A 21 -1.63 -17.01 -5.76
CA VAL A 21 -2.71 -17.98 -5.62
C VAL A 21 -2.60 -18.62 -4.23
N LEU A 22 -3.68 -18.53 -3.46
CA LEU A 22 -3.82 -19.22 -2.18
C LEU A 22 -4.57 -20.53 -2.37
N ARG A 23 -4.08 -21.58 -1.72
CA ARG A 23 -4.81 -22.84 -1.48
C ARG A 23 -4.74 -23.11 0.02
N ASP A 24 -5.90 -23.21 0.70
CA ASP A 24 -5.98 -23.48 2.12
C ASP A 24 -5.02 -22.58 2.94
N GLU A 25 -5.10 -21.28 2.76
CA GLU A 25 -4.31 -20.27 3.48
C GLU A 25 -2.81 -20.17 3.07
N LYS A 26 -2.32 -21.00 2.17
CA LYS A 26 -0.92 -21.00 1.72
C LYS A 26 -0.77 -20.42 0.33
N VAL A 27 0.25 -19.58 0.15
CA VAL A 27 0.66 -19.15 -1.18
C VAL A 27 1.30 -20.33 -1.89
N VAL A 28 0.62 -20.86 -2.91
CA VAL A 28 1.09 -21.99 -3.73
C VAL A 28 1.67 -21.55 -5.06
N GLY A 29 1.29 -20.38 -5.56
CA GLY A 29 1.82 -19.80 -6.79
C GLY A 29 1.90 -18.29 -6.72
N SER A 30 2.82 -17.71 -7.47
CA SER A 30 2.93 -16.25 -7.60
C SER A 30 3.60 -15.86 -8.90
N ALA A 31 3.16 -14.74 -9.47
CA ALA A 31 3.74 -14.14 -10.66
C ALA A 31 3.76 -12.61 -10.55
N ARG A 32 4.64 -11.99 -11.35
CA ARG A 32 4.77 -10.52 -11.38
C ARG A 32 5.11 -10.08 -12.80
N VAL A 33 4.41 -9.04 -13.25
CA VAL A 33 4.72 -8.33 -14.51
C VAL A 33 4.80 -6.82 -14.28
N LEU A 34 5.36 -6.10 -15.24
CA LEU A 34 5.26 -4.64 -15.26
C LEU A 34 3.86 -4.26 -15.73
N THR A 35 3.28 -3.23 -15.12
CA THR A 35 2.01 -2.66 -15.58
C THR A 35 2.20 -2.06 -16.98
N PRO A 36 1.40 -2.43 -17.97
CA PRO A 36 1.43 -1.81 -19.29
C PRO A 36 1.28 -0.29 -19.22
N GLN A 37 2.03 0.43 -20.05
CA GLN A 37 2.07 1.90 -20.07
C GLN A 37 1.43 2.48 -21.34
N THR A 38 0.60 1.72 -22.04
CA THR A 38 -0.05 2.10 -23.30
C THR A 38 -1.15 3.14 -23.10
N GLY A 39 -1.77 3.16 -21.92
CA GLY A 39 -2.93 3.99 -21.62
C GLY A 39 -4.27 3.34 -22.01
N ASP A 40 -4.25 2.09 -22.51
CA ASP A 40 -5.46 1.30 -22.74
C ASP A 40 -5.73 0.39 -21.54
N PRO A 41 -6.93 0.48 -20.90
CA PRO A 41 -7.30 -0.43 -19.82
C PRO A 41 -7.31 -1.91 -20.24
N ALA A 42 -7.53 -2.21 -21.52
CA ALA A 42 -7.53 -3.58 -22.02
C ALA A 42 -6.18 -4.26 -21.79
N ASP A 43 -5.08 -3.59 -22.13
CA ASP A 43 -3.73 -4.13 -21.95
C ASP A 43 -3.41 -4.43 -20.47
N VAL A 44 -3.94 -3.61 -19.55
CA VAL A 44 -3.77 -3.83 -18.11
C VAL A 44 -4.58 -5.04 -17.66
N ILE A 45 -5.80 -5.22 -18.15
CA ILE A 45 -6.66 -6.36 -17.85
C ILE A 45 -6.04 -7.65 -18.40
N ASP A 46 -5.54 -7.64 -19.63
CA ASP A 46 -4.86 -8.79 -20.24
C ASP A 46 -3.60 -9.19 -19.44
N ALA A 47 -2.87 -8.19 -18.93
CA ALA A 47 -1.73 -8.45 -18.07
C ALA A 47 -2.14 -9.03 -16.70
N ILE A 48 -3.27 -8.62 -16.13
CA ILE A 48 -3.85 -9.23 -14.91
C ILE A 48 -4.19 -10.68 -15.17
N VAL A 49 -4.97 -10.95 -16.22
CA VAL A 49 -5.38 -12.31 -16.63
C VAL A 49 -4.17 -13.21 -16.84
N GLY A 50 -3.19 -12.76 -17.64
CA GLY A 50 -1.97 -13.51 -17.89
C GLY A 50 -1.14 -13.78 -16.63
N THR A 51 -1.15 -12.83 -15.66
CA THR A 51 -0.43 -13.00 -14.38
C THR A 51 -1.15 -14.00 -13.48
N ILE A 52 -2.49 -14.04 -13.48
CA ILE A 52 -3.29 -15.05 -12.78
C ILE A 52 -2.98 -16.43 -13.36
N GLY A 53 -3.07 -16.61 -14.69
CA GLY A 53 -2.74 -17.88 -15.37
C GLY A 53 -1.34 -18.38 -15.01
N THR A 54 -0.33 -17.51 -15.09
CA THR A 54 1.05 -17.86 -14.70
C THR A 54 1.15 -18.25 -13.22
N SER A 55 0.39 -17.60 -12.33
CA SER A 55 0.39 -17.96 -10.90
C SER A 55 -0.25 -19.31 -10.65
N LEU A 56 -1.30 -19.66 -11.39
CA LEU A 56 -1.94 -20.99 -11.35
C LEU A 56 -0.98 -22.08 -11.84
N GLU A 57 -0.31 -21.86 -12.98
CA GLU A 57 0.70 -22.79 -13.51
C GLU A 57 1.81 -23.06 -12.47
N VAL A 58 2.35 -22.00 -11.84
CA VAL A 58 3.36 -22.14 -10.77
C VAL A 58 2.82 -22.96 -9.59
N GLY A 59 1.53 -22.80 -9.26
CA GLY A 59 0.84 -23.55 -8.21
C GLY A 59 0.41 -24.96 -8.60
N ALA A 60 0.67 -25.40 -9.84
CA ALA A 60 0.17 -26.65 -10.42
C ALA A 60 -1.37 -26.77 -10.28
N LEU A 61 -2.08 -25.72 -10.67
CA LEU A 61 -3.53 -25.55 -10.62
C LEU A 61 -4.10 -25.26 -12.00
N ALA A 62 -5.33 -25.69 -12.26
CA ALA A 62 -6.12 -25.32 -13.42
C ALA A 62 -6.98 -24.08 -13.14
N GLU A 63 -7.50 -23.44 -14.18
CA GLU A 63 -8.44 -22.32 -14.03
C GLU A 63 -9.74 -22.75 -13.35
N ASP A 64 -10.22 -23.97 -13.63
CA ASP A 64 -11.41 -24.56 -13.01
C ASP A 64 -11.28 -24.77 -11.48
N ASP A 65 -10.07 -24.72 -10.94
CA ASP A 65 -9.83 -24.79 -9.48
C ASP A 65 -10.16 -23.48 -8.78
N LEU A 66 -10.26 -22.34 -9.52
CA LEU A 66 -10.50 -21.02 -8.93
C LEU A 66 -11.91 -20.90 -8.35
N GLY A 67 -12.00 -20.63 -7.04
CA GLY A 67 -13.23 -20.30 -6.35
C GLY A 67 -13.53 -18.81 -6.28
N GLY A 68 -12.52 -17.94 -6.47
CA GLY A 68 -12.67 -16.48 -6.44
C GLY A 68 -11.40 -15.74 -6.84
N ILE A 69 -11.57 -14.49 -7.26
CA ILE A 69 -10.48 -13.58 -7.60
C ILE A 69 -10.67 -12.26 -6.85
N GLY A 70 -9.65 -11.82 -6.13
CA GLY A 70 -9.62 -10.50 -5.49
C GLY A 70 -8.62 -9.57 -6.20
N ILE A 71 -8.96 -8.29 -6.32
CA ILE A 71 -8.08 -7.29 -6.92
C ILE A 71 -7.98 -6.07 -6.01
N GLY A 72 -6.77 -5.79 -5.52
CA GLY A 72 -6.44 -4.54 -4.85
C GLY A 72 -5.91 -3.53 -5.86
N THR A 73 -6.47 -2.32 -5.89
CA THR A 73 -6.08 -1.28 -6.87
C THR A 73 -6.19 0.11 -6.26
N PRO A 74 -5.32 1.07 -6.64
CA PRO A 74 -5.54 2.47 -6.30
C PRO A 74 -6.73 3.04 -7.07
N GLY A 75 -7.26 4.16 -6.59
CA GLY A 75 -8.37 4.88 -7.21
C GLY A 75 -9.62 4.91 -6.34
N GLU A 76 -10.71 5.38 -6.92
CA GLU A 76 -12.03 5.33 -6.31
C GLU A 76 -12.71 4.03 -6.72
N ILE A 77 -13.11 3.22 -5.75
CA ILE A 77 -13.64 1.88 -5.97
C ILE A 77 -15.15 1.87 -5.77
N ASP A 78 -15.87 1.39 -6.79
CA ASP A 78 -17.25 0.94 -6.67
C ASP A 78 -17.24 -0.59 -6.45
N ALA A 79 -17.12 -0.99 -5.19
CA ALA A 79 -16.97 -2.40 -4.82
C ALA A 79 -18.16 -3.27 -5.26
N ARG A 80 -19.40 -2.71 -5.33
CA ARG A 80 -20.59 -3.45 -5.77
C ARG A 80 -20.57 -3.77 -7.25
N ALA A 81 -20.06 -2.84 -8.06
CA ALA A 81 -19.96 -3.02 -9.49
C ALA A 81 -18.63 -3.66 -9.91
N GLY A 82 -17.66 -3.79 -9.01
CA GLY A 82 -16.29 -4.18 -9.36
C GLY A 82 -15.60 -3.18 -10.29
N ALA A 83 -15.96 -1.89 -10.17
CA ALA A 83 -15.46 -0.84 -11.04
C ALA A 83 -14.47 0.09 -10.34
N VAL A 84 -13.55 0.64 -11.13
CA VAL A 84 -12.48 1.53 -10.68
C VAL A 84 -12.56 2.84 -11.44
N MET A 85 -12.37 3.95 -10.72
CA MET A 85 -12.33 5.31 -11.28
C MET A 85 -11.13 6.08 -10.73
N GLN A 86 -10.67 7.07 -11.47
CA GLN A 86 -9.67 8.06 -11.02
C GLN A 86 -8.37 7.44 -10.46
N ALA A 87 -7.99 6.24 -10.93
CA ALA A 87 -6.72 5.64 -10.56
C ALA A 87 -5.56 6.28 -11.35
N ALA A 88 -5.24 7.52 -11.05
CA ALA A 88 -4.27 8.34 -11.78
C ALA A 88 -2.87 7.71 -11.94
N ASN A 89 -2.55 6.71 -11.10
CA ASN A 89 -1.28 5.99 -11.16
C ASN A 89 -1.33 4.75 -12.07
N VAL A 90 -2.52 4.33 -12.53
CA VAL A 90 -2.70 3.18 -13.43
C VAL A 90 -3.06 3.71 -14.81
N PRO A 91 -2.24 3.45 -15.84
CA PRO A 91 -2.49 3.94 -17.19
C PRO A 91 -3.86 3.50 -17.71
N GLY A 92 -4.64 4.44 -18.26
CA GLY A 92 -5.97 4.18 -18.81
C GLY A 92 -7.12 4.18 -17.79
N PHE A 93 -6.87 4.28 -16.48
CA PHE A 93 -7.89 4.23 -15.42
C PHE A 93 -8.30 5.62 -14.91
N THR A 94 -8.34 6.62 -15.78
CA THR A 94 -8.85 7.97 -15.46
C THR A 94 -10.37 8.01 -15.43
N ASP A 95 -11.01 7.29 -16.35
CA ASP A 95 -12.46 7.12 -16.42
C ASP A 95 -12.88 5.83 -15.72
N ARG A 96 -14.19 5.58 -15.68
CA ARG A 96 -14.75 4.35 -15.09
C ARG A 96 -14.36 3.12 -15.92
N VAL A 97 -13.74 2.14 -15.28
CA VAL A 97 -13.37 0.84 -15.86
C VAL A 97 -14.07 -0.27 -15.08
N GLU A 98 -14.85 -1.08 -15.76
CA GLU A 98 -15.53 -2.26 -15.19
C GLU A 98 -14.53 -3.41 -15.02
N LEU A 99 -13.59 -3.26 -14.08
CA LEU A 99 -12.44 -4.15 -13.91
C LEU A 99 -12.87 -5.57 -13.54
N GLY A 100 -13.68 -5.72 -12.49
CA GLY A 100 -14.16 -7.01 -12.01
C GLY A 100 -14.95 -7.78 -13.07
N PRO A 101 -16.01 -7.21 -13.66
CA PRO A 101 -16.78 -7.88 -14.72
C PRO A 101 -15.94 -8.31 -15.92
N ARG A 102 -14.96 -7.50 -16.34
CA ARG A 102 -14.09 -7.82 -17.46
C ARG A 102 -13.12 -8.98 -17.17
N VAL A 103 -12.58 -9.02 -15.94
CA VAL A 103 -11.73 -10.16 -15.52
C VAL A 103 -12.59 -11.41 -15.34
N SER A 104 -13.74 -11.31 -14.67
CA SER A 104 -14.69 -12.42 -14.47
C SER A 104 -15.10 -13.11 -15.78
N ALA A 105 -15.33 -12.31 -16.83
CA ALA A 105 -15.73 -12.83 -18.14
C ALA A 105 -14.66 -13.74 -18.80
N VAL A 106 -13.39 -13.60 -18.44
CA VAL A 106 -12.30 -14.44 -18.95
C VAL A 106 -12.21 -15.76 -18.18
N PHE A 107 -12.59 -15.79 -16.91
CA PHE A 107 -12.56 -16.97 -16.04
C PHE A 107 -13.97 -17.57 -15.83
N ASP A 108 -14.73 -17.72 -16.91
CA ASP A 108 -16.05 -18.36 -16.95
C ASP A 108 -17.04 -17.92 -15.86
N GLY A 109 -16.96 -16.65 -15.46
CA GLY A 109 -17.85 -16.05 -14.47
C GLY A 109 -17.45 -16.26 -13.01
N VAL A 110 -16.20 -16.64 -12.75
CA VAL A 110 -15.65 -16.64 -11.38
C VAL A 110 -15.86 -15.27 -10.73
N GLU A 111 -16.32 -15.25 -9.49
CA GLU A 111 -16.58 -14.01 -8.76
C GLU A 111 -15.29 -13.20 -8.59
N VAL A 112 -15.36 -11.91 -8.94
CA VAL A 112 -14.24 -10.97 -8.81
C VAL A 112 -14.61 -9.84 -7.86
N THR A 113 -13.91 -9.76 -6.74
CA THR A 113 -14.04 -8.67 -5.77
C THR A 113 -12.92 -7.64 -5.97
N VAL A 114 -13.28 -6.36 -6.02
CA VAL A 114 -12.31 -5.26 -6.19
C VAL A 114 -12.37 -4.33 -4.99
N ASP A 115 -11.19 -3.99 -4.44
CA ASP A 115 -11.08 -3.05 -3.32
C ASP A 115 -9.79 -2.21 -3.42
N ASN A 116 -9.63 -1.26 -2.48
CA ASN A 116 -8.47 -0.39 -2.41
C ASN A 116 -7.18 -1.18 -2.09
N ASP A 117 -6.07 -0.84 -2.76
CA ASP A 117 -4.77 -1.51 -2.62
C ASP A 117 -4.22 -1.50 -1.18
N VAL A 118 -4.44 -0.40 -0.43
CA VAL A 118 -3.99 -0.32 0.96
C VAL A 118 -4.91 -1.12 1.88
N SER A 119 -6.23 -1.05 1.68
CA SER A 119 -7.21 -1.82 2.46
C SER A 119 -6.96 -3.32 2.36
N VAL A 120 -6.78 -3.84 1.14
CA VAL A 120 -6.44 -5.27 0.97
C VAL A 120 -5.06 -5.60 1.53
N GLY A 121 -4.09 -4.70 1.44
CA GLY A 121 -2.78 -4.89 2.06
C GLY A 121 -2.86 -5.04 3.58
N VAL A 122 -3.69 -4.22 4.23
CA VAL A 122 -3.97 -4.31 5.68
C VAL A 122 -4.71 -5.60 6.01
N LEU A 123 -5.71 -5.99 5.21
CA LEU A 123 -6.42 -7.26 5.38
C LEU A 123 -5.44 -8.45 5.29
N GLY A 124 -4.52 -8.44 4.33
CA GLY A 124 -3.49 -9.45 4.18
C GLY A 124 -2.62 -9.60 5.43
N GLU A 125 -2.09 -8.48 5.94
CA GLU A 125 -1.30 -8.49 7.17
C GLU A 125 -2.12 -8.90 8.39
N HIS A 126 -3.40 -8.51 8.47
CA HIS A 126 -4.28 -8.92 9.55
C HIS A 126 -4.58 -10.43 9.52
N ARG A 127 -4.90 -10.99 8.37
CA ARG A 127 -5.31 -12.41 8.27
C ARG A 127 -4.13 -13.37 8.18
N ARG A 128 -2.98 -12.97 7.58
CA ARG A 128 -1.86 -13.87 7.23
C ARG A 128 -0.48 -13.36 7.64
N GLY A 129 -0.36 -12.12 8.15
CA GLY A 129 0.91 -11.49 8.51
C GLY A 129 1.00 -11.04 9.96
N ALA A 130 1.68 -9.91 10.15
CA ALA A 130 2.00 -9.35 11.46
C ALA A 130 0.76 -8.96 12.30
N GLY A 131 -0.39 -8.79 11.68
CA GLY A 131 -1.63 -8.36 12.32
C GLY A 131 -2.46 -9.47 12.96
N ARG A 132 -2.14 -10.75 12.71
CA ARG A 132 -2.95 -11.90 13.16
C ARG A 132 -3.33 -11.92 14.65
N PRO A 133 -2.50 -11.48 15.60
CA PRO A 133 -2.84 -11.52 17.03
C PRO A 133 -3.84 -10.43 17.46
N PHE A 134 -4.11 -9.43 16.63
CA PHE A 134 -4.81 -8.20 17.02
C PHE A 134 -6.18 -8.10 16.35
N LYS A 135 -7.17 -7.62 17.10
CA LYS A 135 -8.52 -7.34 16.58
C LYS A 135 -8.69 -5.90 16.13
N ASN A 136 -7.95 -4.98 16.75
CA ASN A 136 -8.05 -3.56 16.46
C ASN A 136 -6.68 -3.03 16.04
N LEU A 137 -6.50 -2.77 14.77
CA LEU A 137 -5.22 -2.28 14.24
C LEU A 137 -5.39 -1.25 13.12
N LEU A 138 -4.36 -0.44 12.95
CA LEU A 138 -4.18 0.48 11.82
C LEU A 138 -2.98 0.03 10.99
N GLY A 139 -3.20 -0.29 9.73
CA GLY A 139 -2.12 -0.42 8.76
C GLY A 139 -1.77 0.94 8.13
N VAL A 140 -0.48 1.21 7.94
CA VAL A 140 0.01 2.45 7.33
C VAL A 140 1.04 2.13 6.26
N TRP A 141 0.71 2.39 5.01
CA TRP A 141 1.57 2.15 3.85
C TRP A 141 2.26 3.43 3.41
N VAL A 142 3.57 3.50 3.64
CA VAL A 142 4.40 4.64 3.24
C VAL A 142 5.07 4.34 1.89
N GLY A 143 4.42 4.80 0.84
CA GLY A 143 4.79 4.56 -0.54
C GLY A 143 5.04 5.84 -1.35
N THR A 144 4.49 5.91 -2.55
CA THR A 144 4.45 7.14 -3.36
C THR A 144 3.70 8.24 -2.63
N GLY A 145 2.53 7.88 -2.06
CA GLY A 145 1.78 8.62 -1.06
C GLY A 145 1.89 7.99 0.33
N VAL A 146 0.90 8.25 1.17
CA VAL A 146 0.68 7.58 2.46
C VAL A 146 -0.79 7.19 2.52
N GLY A 147 -1.05 5.90 2.55
CA GLY A 147 -2.39 5.35 2.75
C GLY A 147 -2.49 4.60 4.07
N GLY A 148 -3.70 4.27 4.47
CA GLY A 148 -3.96 3.43 5.63
C GLY A 148 -5.23 2.63 5.47
N GLY A 149 -5.38 1.62 6.33
CA GLY A 149 -6.59 0.83 6.47
C GLY A 149 -6.80 0.47 7.92
N LEU A 150 -8.05 0.33 8.31
CA LEU A 150 -8.46 0.02 9.68
C LEU A 150 -9.03 -1.39 9.75
N VAL A 151 -8.66 -2.11 10.78
CA VAL A 151 -9.36 -3.31 11.23
C VAL A 151 -9.89 -3.02 12.62
N LEU A 152 -11.20 -3.16 12.81
CA LEU A 152 -11.87 -2.98 14.09
C LEU A 152 -12.71 -4.25 14.39
N ASP A 153 -12.58 -4.76 15.61
CA ASP A 153 -13.24 -6.00 16.04
C ASP A 153 -12.94 -7.22 15.14
N GLY A 154 -11.78 -7.21 14.49
CA GLY A 154 -11.32 -8.29 13.62
C GLY A 154 -11.80 -8.18 12.17
N GLU A 155 -12.53 -7.12 11.79
CA GLU A 155 -13.05 -6.91 10.44
C GLU A 155 -12.50 -5.61 9.85
N LEU A 156 -12.28 -5.61 8.52
CA LEU A 156 -11.87 -4.41 7.78
C LEU A 156 -12.97 -3.35 7.91
N HIS A 157 -12.59 -2.15 8.30
CA HIS A 157 -13.51 -1.05 8.51
C HIS A 157 -13.39 0.00 7.41
N ASP A 158 -14.33 0.01 6.49
CA ASP A 158 -14.34 0.93 5.35
C ASP A 158 -15.08 2.24 5.64
N GLY A 159 -15.86 2.27 6.72
CA GLY A 159 -16.73 3.41 7.04
C GLY A 159 -17.72 3.66 5.90
N ARG A 160 -17.61 4.82 5.28
CA ARG A 160 -18.36 5.19 4.06
C ARG A 160 -17.48 5.12 2.80
N GLY A 161 -16.44 4.28 2.81
CA GLY A 161 -15.48 4.12 1.74
C GLY A 161 -14.24 5.03 1.85
N SER A 162 -14.00 5.66 3.00
CA SER A 162 -12.83 6.55 3.21
C SER A 162 -12.23 6.41 4.61
N ALA A 163 -12.51 5.30 5.31
CA ALA A 163 -11.85 5.02 6.58
C ALA A 163 -10.36 4.74 6.36
N GLY A 164 -9.53 5.07 7.34
CA GLY A 164 -8.10 4.80 7.24
C GLY A 164 -7.27 5.84 6.47
N GLU A 165 -7.85 6.94 5.99
CA GLU A 165 -7.15 8.01 5.24
C GLU A 165 -6.14 8.79 6.12
N ILE A 166 -5.26 8.05 6.81
CA ILE A 166 -4.24 8.57 7.74
C ILE A 166 -3.28 9.56 7.06
N GLY A 167 -2.98 9.35 5.77
CA GLY A 167 -2.11 10.23 5.00
C GLY A 167 -2.66 11.65 4.87
N HIS A 168 -3.97 11.81 4.97
CA HIS A 168 -4.65 13.10 4.85
C HIS A 168 -5.02 13.75 6.19
N MET A 169 -4.70 13.12 7.31
CA MET A 169 -4.76 13.77 8.62
C MET A 169 -3.76 14.94 8.68
N VAL A 170 -4.16 16.02 9.36
CA VAL A 170 -3.36 17.25 9.45
C VAL A 170 -2.34 17.13 10.57
N ALA A 171 -1.08 16.87 10.23
CA ALA A 171 0.04 16.88 11.18
C ALA A 171 0.47 18.31 11.57
N LYS A 172 0.25 19.30 10.68
CA LYS A 172 0.60 20.70 10.92
C LYS A 172 -0.33 21.65 10.20
N SER A 173 -1.17 22.37 10.93
CA SER A 173 -2.03 23.43 10.37
C SER A 173 -1.20 24.46 9.58
N GLY A 174 -1.66 24.82 8.37
CA GLY A 174 -0.95 25.75 7.48
C GLY A 174 0.37 25.22 6.91
N GLY A 175 0.72 23.94 7.13
CA GLY A 175 1.97 23.31 6.75
C GLY A 175 2.19 23.15 5.23
N ARG A 176 2.94 22.11 4.83
CA ARG A 176 3.27 21.84 3.42
C ARG A 176 2.00 21.54 2.60
N ARG A 177 1.98 21.99 1.34
CA ARG A 177 0.89 21.66 0.42
C ARG A 177 0.90 20.16 0.10
N CYS A 178 -0.24 19.52 0.22
CA CYS A 178 -0.49 18.14 -0.15
C CYS A 178 -0.97 18.04 -1.61
N SER A 179 -0.83 16.87 -2.21
CA SER A 179 -1.41 16.53 -3.53
C SER A 179 -2.93 16.67 -3.56
N CYS A 180 -3.61 16.37 -2.45
CA CYS A 180 -5.07 16.54 -2.29
C CYS A 180 -5.56 18.01 -2.24
N GLY A 181 -4.69 19.00 -2.48
CA GLY A 181 -5.02 20.43 -2.46
C GLY A 181 -4.94 21.10 -1.08
N ARG A 182 -5.06 20.34 0.01
CA ARG A 182 -5.00 20.85 1.40
C ARG A 182 -3.56 21.11 1.86
N ARG A 183 -3.40 21.60 3.08
CA ARG A 183 -2.10 21.85 3.69
C ARG A 183 -1.95 21.10 5.00
N GLY A 184 -0.72 20.60 5.24
CA GLY A 184 -0.32 20.04 6.51
C GLY A 184 -0.60 18.55 6.69
N CYS A 185 -1.12 17.87 5.68
CA CYS A 185 -1.35 16.43 5.69
C CYS A 185 -0.06 15.64 6.00
N VAL A 186 -0.17 14.51 6.68
CA VAL A 186 0.93 13.56 6.92
C VAL A 186 1.66 13.23 5.60
N GLU A 187 0.92 12.93 4.52
CA GLU A 187 1.48 12.63 3.20
C GLU A 187 2.33 13.77 2.64
N ALA A 188 2.01 15.02 2.94
CA ALA A 188 2.81 16.17 2.47
C ALA A 188 4.26 16.15 3.00
N TYR A 189 4.53 15.34 4.03
CA TYR A 189 5.84 15.14 4.64
C TYR A 189 6.41 13.75 4.38
N ALA A 190 5.60 12.71 4.44
CA ALA A 190 6.03 11.32 4.45
C ALA A 190 5.90 10.61 3.08
N GLY A 191 5.00 11.05 2.19
CA GLY A 191 4.88 10.48 0.85
C GLY A 191 6.15 10.74 0.01
N ARG A 192 6.66 9.72 -0.69
CA ARG A 192 7.90 9.84 -1.51
C ARG A 192 7.80 10.94 -2.56
N ALA A 193 6.65 11.07 -3.23
CA ALA A 193 6.43 12.13 -4.22
C ALA A 193 6.50 13.52 -3.58
N SER A 194 5.96 13.68 -2.37
CA SER A 194 6.02 14.93 -1.60
C SER A 194 7.45 15.25 -1.13
N MET A 195 8.18 14.25 -0.66
CA MET A 195 9.61 14.38 -0.30
C MET A 195 10.45 14.73 -1.52
N GLU A 196 10.19 14.13 -2.70
CA GLU A 196 10.90 14.46 -3.94
C GLU A 196 10.65 15.92 -4.34
N ARG A 197 9.40 16.38 -4.37
CA ARG A 197 9.07 17.79 -4.64
C ARG A 197 9.78 18.74 -3.68
N ARG A 198 9.90 18.35 -2.41
CA ARG A 198 10.64 19.13 -1.42
C ARG A 198 12.14 19.14 -1.71
N ALA A 199 12.74 17.99 -2.04
CA ALA A 199 14.16 17.88 -2.38
C ALA A 199 14.51 18.74 -3.61
N ARG A 200 13.69 18.70 -4.67
CA ARG A 200 13.89 19.53 -5.89
C ARG A 200 13.91 21.01 -5.55
N ARG A 201 12.92 21.52 -4.81
CA ARG A 201 12.87 22.91 -4.36
C ARG A 201 14.06 23.33 -3.48
N LEU A 202 14.60 22.43 -2.68
CA LEU A 202 15.78 22.70 -1.88
C LEU A 202 17.06 22.79 -2.74
N VAL A 203 17.17 21.96 -3.77
CA VAL A 203 18.27 22.01 -4.74
C VAL A 203 18.20 23.31 -5.57
N GLU A 204 17.04 23.73 -6.03
CA GLU A 204 16.83 25.03 -6.71
C GLU A 204 17.28 26.21 -5.84
N ARG A 205 17.22 26.06 -4.52
CA ARG A 205 17.72 27.04 -3.53
C ARG A 205 19.20 26.84 -3.15
N GLY A 206 19.96 26.09 -3.95
CA GLY A 206 21.40 25.88 -3.78
C GLY A 206 21.81 24.81 -2.78
N ARG A 207 20.85 24.03 -2.22
CA ARG A 207 21.20 22.93 -1.31
C ARG A 207 21.75 21.72 -2.07
N ARG A 208 22.74 21.04 -1.52
CA ARG A 208 23.37 19.85 -2.12
C ARG A 208 22.75 18.57 -1.59
N THR A 209 22.59 17.57 -2.48
CA THR A 209 22.18 16.21 -2.15
C THR A 209 22.70 15.20 -3.15
N SER A 210 22.89 13.97 -2.73
CA SER A 210 23.24 12.84 -3.60
C SER A 210 22.02 12.16 -4.25
N LEU A 211 20.80 12.47 -3.81
CA LEU A 211 19.55 11.83 -4.23
C LEU A 211 19.43 11.75 -5.76
N PHE A 212 19.48 12.89 -6.45
CA PHE A 212 19.28 12.94 -7.89
C PHE A 212 20.41 12.32 -8.69
N ARG A 213 21.66 12.34 -8.18
CA ARG A 213 22.77 11.61 -8.77
C ARG A 213 22.56 10.10 -8.67
N ILE A 214 22.12 9.59 -7.50
CA ILE A 214 21.80 8.18 -7.30
C ILE A 214 20.62 7.77 -8.20
N MET A 215 19.59 8.59 -8.30
CA MET A 215 18.42 8.38 -9.14
C MET A 215 18.83 8.18 -10.61
N ARG A 216 19.57 9.15 -11.19
CA ARG A 216 20.04 9.09 -12.58
C ARG A 216 20.93 7.87 -12.86
N LYS A 217 21.87 7.55 -11.94
CA LYS A 217 22.73 6.35 -12.08
C LYS A 217 21.95 5.03 -12.10
N ARG A 218 20.69 5.03 -11.68
CA ARG A 218 19.81 3.87 -11.69
C ARG A 218 18.78 3.91 -12.82
N GLY A 219 18.90 4.82 -13.77
CA GLY A 219 17.94 4.99 -14.86
C GLY A 219 16.52 5.30 -14.38
N ARG A 220 16.38 6.01 -13.25
CA ARG A 220 15.07 6.35 -12.68
C ARG A 220 14.75 7.80 -12.93
N GLU A 221 13.48 8.09 -13.23
CA GLU A 221 12.94 9.44 -13.38
C GLU A 221 12.52 10.05 -12.04
N HIS A 222 12.12 9.18 -11.10
CA HIS A 222 11.66 9.55 -9.77
C HIS A 222 12.49 8.92 -8.64
N LEU A 223 12.45 9.55 -7.46
CA LEU A 223 13.11 9.06 -6.26
C LEU A 223 12.37 7.83 -5.71
N SER A 224 12.93 6.64 -5.93
CA SER A 224 12.42 5.39 -5.35
C SER A 224 12.88 5.21 -3.89
N SER A 225 12.21 4.33 -3.13
CA SER A 225 12.61 3.96 -1.76
C SER A 225 14.07 3.50 -1.68
N GLY A 226 14.54 2.76 -2.70
CA GLY A 226 15.94 2.35 -2.79
C GLY A 226 16.93 3.49 -3.02
N VAL A 227 16.49 4.62 -3.61
CA VAL A 227 17.31 5.84 -3.72
C VAL A 227 17.46 6.50 -2.36
N TYR A 228 16.36 6.67 -1.61
CA TYR A 228 16.39 7.21 -0.25
C TYR A 228 17.26 6.36 0.68
N ALA A 229 17.07 5.05 0.71
CA ALA A 229 17.85 4.14 1.54
C ALA A 229 19.36 4.24 1.23
N ARG A 230 19.73 4.33 -0.05
CA ARG A 230 21.15 4.45 -0.45
C ARG A 230 21.74 5.82 -0.11
N ALA A 231 20.95 6.88 -0.22
CA ALA A 231 21.38 8.23 0.17
C ALA A 231 21.60 8.32 1.69
N LEU A 232 20.70 7.74 2.50
CA LEU A 232 20.84 7.63 3.96
C LEU A 232 22.12 6.90 4.34
N LYS A 233 22.40 5.72 3.73
CA LYS A 233 23.64 4.95 3.97
C LYS A 233 24.91 5.73 3.63
N ARG A 234 24.83 6.77 2.78
CA ARG A 234 25.93 7.66 2.43
C ARG A 234 26.01 8.92 3.29
N GLY A 235 25.17 9.03 4.31
CA GLY A 235 25.14 10.20 5.20
C GLY A 235 24.61 11.47 4.52
N ASP A 236 23.73 11.36 3.50
CA ASP A 236 23.16 12.53 2.82
C ASP A 236 22.28 13.34 3.77
N ARG A 237 22.73 14.54 4.12
CA ARG A 237 22.10 15.40 5.12
C ARG A 237 20.65 15.77 4.74
N MET A 238 20.39 16.07 3.45
CA MET A 238 19.03 16.39 3.00
C MET A 238 18.10 15.19 3.16
N THR A 239 18.57 13.99 2.86
CA THR A 239 17.80 12.76 3.04
C THR A 239 17.47 12.52 4.52
N HIS A 240 18.43 12.72 5.42
CA HIS A 240 18.18 12.62 6.87
C HIS A 240 17.10 13.60 7.34
N GLU A 241 17.13 14.86 6.86
CA GLU A 241 16.11 15.85 7.19
C GLU A 241 14.72 15.47 6.64
N LEU A 242 14.66 14.97 5.40
CA LEU A 242 13.40 14.53 4.80
C LEU A 242 12.78 13.36 5.56
N ILE A 243 13.60 12.38 5.96
CA ILE A 243 13.11 11.23 6.76
C ILE A 243 12.73 11.67 8.17
N LYS A 244 13.46 12.59 8.80
CA LYS A 244 13.07 13.18 10.09
C LYS A 244 11.72 13.86 10.01
N ASP A 245 11.48 14.67 8.97
CA ASP A 245 10.19 15.32 8.76
C ASP A 245 9.07 14.30 8.51
N ALA A 246 9.36 13.22 7.78
CA ALA A 246 8.41 12.15 7.50
C ALA A 246 8.02 11.39 8.77
N THR A 247 9.01 10.95 9.57
CA THR A 247 8.74 10.22 10.82
C THR A 247 8.02 11.09 11.84
N TRP A 248 8.35 12.38 11.92
CA TRP A 248 7.63 13.33 12.75
C TRP A 248 6.15 13.45 12.36
N ALA A 249 5.85 13.63 11.06
CA ALA A 249 4.46 13.77 10.61
C ALA A 249 3.66 12.47 10.81
N LEU A 250 4.28 11.32 10.55
CA LEU A 250 3.70 10.02 10.85
C LEU A 250 3.41 9.89 12.35
N GLY A 251 4.37 10.24 13.21
CA GLY A 251 4.20 10.18 14.66
C GLY A 251 3.00 10.98 15.16
N ILE A 252 2.81 12.22 14.67
CA ILE A 252 1.64 13.03 15.00
C ILE A 252 0.33 12.39 14.54
N GLY A 253 0.30 11.90 13.27
CA GLY A 253 -0.89 11.25 12.73
C GLY A 253 -1.24 9.97 13.49
N LEU A 254 -0.26 9.13 13.76
CA LEU A 254 -0.45 7.86 14.49
C LEU A 254 -0.88 8.09 15.94
N ALA A 255 -0.28 9.07 16.64
CA ALA A 255 -0.72 9.39 17.99
C ALA A 255 -2.17 9.90 18.01
N SER A 256 -2.57 10.70 17.02
CA SER A 256 -3.96 11.17 16.91
C SER A 256 -4.93 10.03 16.65
N ALA A 257 -4.57 9.09 15.76
CA ALA A 257 -5.37 7.88 15.52
C ALA A 257 -5.45 6.99 16.76
N GLN A 258 -4.32 6.77 17.45
CA GLN A 258 -4.26 5.99 18.68
C GLN A 258 -5.13 6.60 19.79
N ASN A 259 -5.01 7.89 20.02
CA ASN A 259 -5.81 8.58 21.03
C ASN A 259 -7.33 8.56 20.75
N LEU A 260 -7.72 8.38 19.50
CA LEU A 260 -9.12 8.31 19.07
C LEU A 260 -9.68 6.89 19.11
N LEU A 261 -8.89 5.90 18.71
CA LEU A 261 -9.37 4.54 18.39
C LEU A 261 -8.92 3.48 19.41
N ASP A 262 -7.93 3.79 20.26
CA ASP A 262 -7.35 2.87 21.26
C ASP A 262 -6.97 1.51 20.66
N LEU A 263 -6.14 1.55 19.62
CA LEU A 263 -5.73 0.39 18.84
C LEU A 263 -4.75 -0.51 19.61
N GLU A 264 -4.80 -1.82 19.36
CA GLU A 264 -3.84 -2.80 19.90
C GLU A 264 -2.50 -2.73 19.15
N ALA A 265 -2.56 -2.51 17.81
CA ALA A 265 -1.37 -2.50 16.97
C ALA A 265 -1.42 -1.46 15.85
N ILE A 266 -0.23 -1.08 15.39
CA ILE A 266 -0.01 -0.29 14.17
C ILE A 266 0.99 -1.05 13.29
N ILE A 267 0.62 -1.33 12.04
CA ILE A 267 1.50 -2.01 11.09
C ILE A 267 2.02 -1.01 10.07
N VAL A 268 3.34 -0.89 9.97
CA VAL A 268 4.00 0.04 9.03
C VAL A 268 4.57 -0.75 7.86
N GLY A 269 4.04 -0.47 6.67
CA GLY A 269 4.42 -1.10 5.43
C GLY A 269 4.67 -0.12 4.30
N GLY A 270 4.56 -0.64 3.08
CA GLY A 270 4.79 0.09 1.86
C GLY A 270 6.27 0.27 1.54
N GLY A 271 6.57 0.56 0.29
CA GLY A 271 7.93 0.47 -0.22
C GLY A 271 8.99 1.31 0.50
N LEU A 272 8.62 2.38 1.23
CA LEU A 272 9.57 3.12 2.07
C LEU A 272 9.75 2.44 3.43
N GLY A 273 8.65 2.01 4.07
CA GLY A 273 8.67 1.26 5.31
C GLY A 273 9.50 -0.01 5.21
N ASP A 274 9.21 -0.83 4.20
CA ASP A 274 9.92 -2.09 3.95
C ASP A 274 11.41 -1.88 3.68
N ARG A 275 11.73 -0.87 2.86
CA ARG A 275 13.12 -0.61 2.46
C ARG A 275 13.97 0.01 3.55
N LEU A 276 13.41 0.84 4.42
CA LEU A 276 14.12 1.45 5.55
C LEU A 276 14.12 0.55 6.78
N GLY A 277 13.14 -0.34 6.89
CA GLY A 277 13.08 -1.39 7.90
C GLY A 277 12.87 -0.88 9.32
N GLN A 278 13.31 -1.68 10.30
CA GLN A 278 13.11 -1.42 11.72
C GLN A 278 13.59 -0.03 12.18
N PRO A 279 14.76 0.50 11.73
CA PRO A 279 15.18 1.84 12.13
C PRO A 279 14.22 2.97 11.73
N PHE A 280 13.37 2.76 10.71
CA PHE A 280 12.34 3.71 10.33
C PHE A 280 11.14 3.63 11.27
N VAL A 281 10.72 2.41 11.60
CA VAL A 281 9.63 2.16 12.56
C VAL A 281 10.01 2.69 13.95
N ASP A 282 11.23 2.42 14.42
CA ASP A 282 11.71 2.91 15.73
C ASP A 282 11.61 4.44 15.83
N ARG A 283 12.02 5.15 14.76
CA ARG A 283 11.88 6.60 14.71
C ARG A 283 10.44 7.08 14.68
N ILE A 284 9.53 6.34 14.05
CA ILE A 284 8.10 6.66 14.10
C ILE A 284 7.60 6.50 15.53
N VAL A 285 7.94 5.42 16.22
CA VAL A 285 7.59 5.20 17.62
C VAL A 285 8.11 6.32 18.52
N GLU A 286 9.40 6.71 18.38
CA GLU A 286 9.98 7.84 19.09
C GLU A 286 9.20 9.14 18.91
N GLN A 287 8.65 9.38 17.72
CA GLN A 287 7.85 10.57 17.43
C GLN A 287 6.38 10.43 17.84
N THR A 288 5.86 9.21 17.98
CA THR A 288 4.48 8.92 18.39
C THR A 288 4.31 9.03 19.91
N THR A 289 5.22 8.38 20.65
CA THR A 289 5.13 8.19 22.10
C THR A 289 4.88 9.48 22.90
N PRO A 290 5.54 10.63 22.63
CA PRO A 290 5.32 11.86 23.39
C PRO A 290 3.92 12.47 23.24
N HIS A 291 3.13 11.99 22.27
CA HIS A 291 1.80 12.51 21.94
C HIS A 291 0.67 11.55 22.32
N LEU A 292 0.98 10.40 22.91
CA LEU A 292 -0.01 9.44 23.39
C LEU A 292 -0.63 9.95 24.71
N PHE A 293 -1.95 9.92 24.78
CA PHE A 293 -2.68 10.24 26.01
C PHE A 293 -2.46 9.13 27.08
N VAL A 294 -2.53 7.86 26.65
CA VAL A 294 -2.24 6.68 27.47
C VAL A 294 -0.86 6.16 27.08
N SER A 295 0.17 6.59 27.81
CA SER A 295 1.56 6.28 27.47
C SER A 295 2.11 5.00 28.11
N ASP A 296 1.43 4.46 29.13
CA ASP A 296 1.78 3.22 29.83
C ASP A 296 1.28 1.94 29.12
N LYS A 297 0.39 2.11 28.13
CA LYS A 297 -0.10 1.04 27.24
C LYS A 297 -0.04 1.49 25.78
N PRO A 298 1.14 1.73 25.21
CA PRO A 298 1.25 2.12 23.83
C PRO A 298 0.83 0.96 22.90
N PRO A 299 0.33 1.25 21.67
CA PRO A 299 0.09 0.20 20.70
C PRO A 299 1.41 -0.49 20.31
N VAL A 300 1.33 -1.76 19.95
CA VAL A 300 2.48 -2.47 19.37
C VAL A 300 2.69 -1.95 17.96
N VAL A 301 3.88 -1.43 17.64
CA VAL A 301 4.19 -0.94 16.28
C VAL A 301 5.08 -1.93 15.57
N LEU A 302 4.57 -2.52 14.51
CA LEU A 302 5.20 -3.61 13.77
C LEU A 302 5.50 -3.21 12.34
N ARG A 303 6.40 -3.94 11.71
CA ARG A 303 6.58 -3.95 10.26
C ARG A 303 5.65 -4.99 9.64
N THR A 304 5.34 -4.80 8.35
CA THR A 304 4.74 -5.86 7.53
C THR A 304 5.57 -7.15 7.60
N GLU A 305 4.88 -8.28 7.70
CA GLU A 305 5.48 -9.61 7.61
C GLU A 305 5.47 -10.11 6.15
N LEU A 306 4.38 -9.87 5.42
CA LEU A 306 4.21 -10.28 4.03
C LEU A 306 4.96 -9.37 3.03
N GLY A 307 5.32 -8.16 3.45
CA GLY A 307 6.08 -7.21 2.64
C GLY A 307 5.43 -6.89 1.29
N ASP A 308 6.15 -7.13 0.20
CA ASP A 308 5.67 -6.87 -1.19
C ASP A 308 4.45 -7.73 -1.59
N LEU A 309 4.10 -8.77 -0.84
CA LEU A 309 2.96 -9.65 -1.11
C LEU A 309 1.70 -9.27 -0.33
N SER A 310 1.76 -8.34 0.62
CA SER A 310 0.62 -7.97 1.48
C SER A 310 -0.64 -7.66 0.66
N GLY A 311 -0.51 -6.87 -0.41
CA GLY A 311 -1.63 -6.50 -1.29
C GLY A 311 -2.25 -7.71 -1.99
N ALA A 312 -1.42 -8.52 -2.64
CA ALA A 312 -1.91 -9.69 -3.37
C ALA A 312 -2.49 -10.77 -2.44
N VAL A 313 -1.85 -11.03 -1.29
CA VAL A 313 -2.38 -11.97 -0.28
C VAL A 313 -3.71 -11.48 0.28
N GLY A 314 -3.80 -10.19 0.61
CA GLY A 314 -5.04 -9.62 1.12
C GLY A 314 -6.17 -9.61 0.10
N ALA A 315 -5.85 -9.39 -1.17
CA ALA A 315 -6.82 -9.50 -2.26
C ALA A 315 -7.35 -10.95 -2.40
N ALA A 316 -6.47 -11.96 -2.32
CA ALA A 316 -6.91 -13.35 -2.33
C ALA A 316 -7.79 -13.69 -1.11
N VAL A 317 -7.44 -13.21 0.08
CA VAL A 317 -8.27 -13.35 1.29
C VAL A 317 -9.64 -12.69 1.12
N LEU A 318 -9.71 -11.52 0.48
CA LEU A 318 -10.98 -10.83 0.19
C LEU A 318 -11.90 -11.67 -0.72
N ALA A 319 -11.35 -12.48 -1.60
CA ALA A 319 -12.06 -13.39 -2.51
C ALA A 319 -12.44 -14.74 -1.86
N GLY A 320 -12.30 -14.90 -0.55
CA GLY A 320 -12.66 -16.13 0.15
C GLY A 320 -11.51 -17.11 0.36
N GLY A 321 -10.26 -16.61 0.25
CA GLY A 321 -9.04 -17.38 0.49
C GLY A 321 -8.65 -17.49 1.98
#